data_bb9421a6f245a6deeca6c215cac45824
#
_entry.id   bb9421a6f245a6deeca6c215cac45824
#
_cell.length_a   1.000
_cell.length_b   1.000
_cell.length_c   1.000
_cell.angle_alpha   90.00
_cell.angle_beta   90.00
_cell.angle_gamma   90.00
#
_symmetry.space_group_name_H-M   'P 1'
#
loop_
_entity.id
_entity.type
_entity.pdbx_description
1 polymer ?
#
loop_
_entity_poly.entity_id
_entity_poly.type
_entity_poly.pdbx_seq_one_letter_code
_entity_poly.pdbx_strand_id
1 'polypeptide(L)'
;LARPGRIYGVDIDTSHFTGNYAPAASIEGCDLSGDPDSTTKWFTILESTTLNGNSHHYLDITSDRKVSHLRINIYPDGGIARLRVFGRPAVDWEQVKPGELIDVAAADNGATIVAVNNEHFGLASNMLMPGRGVNMGDGWETRRLRQPGNDWCVIALAHSATIKKVEIDTAHFKGNYPDRCSLQASRVTGGTAQSIVTQCMFWPTLMAEQKLEMDKQHYFASELESIGRVTHVRLNIFPDGGVSRIRLWGEIV
;
A
#
# COMPACT_ATOMS: atom_id res chain seq x y z
N LEU A 1 15.74 0.99 0.00
CA LEU A 1 14.28 0.99 -0.01
C LEU A 1 13.75 -0.04 -1.00
N ALA A 2 12.55 -0.57 -0.76
CA ALA A 2 11.91 -1.52 -1.70
C ALA A 2 11.67 -0.88 -3.09
N ARG A 3 11.36 0.42 -3.11
CA ARG A 3 11.24 1.26 -4.30
C ARG A 3 11.83 2.63 -4.04
N PRO A 4 12.42 3.29 -5.05
CA PRO A 4 12.76 4.70 -4.93
C PRO A 4 11.51 5.54 -4.62
N GLY A 5 11.65 6.52 -3.74
CA GLY A 5 10.50 7.31 -3.30
C GLY A 5 10.88 8.68 -2.77
N ARG A 6 9.85 9.46 -2.43
CA ARG A 6 9.99 10.71 -1.67
C ARG A 6 9.56 10.45 -0.24
N ILE A 7 10.41 10.83 0.71
CA ILE A 7 10.18 10.61 2.13
C ILE A 7 9.56 11.87 2.72
N TYR A 8 8.56 11.71 3.55
CA TYR A 8 7.87 12.82 4.25
C TYR A 8 8.07 12.77 5.74
N GLY A 9 8.47 11.63 6.28
CA GLY A 9 8.71 11.50 7.71
C GLY A 9 9.46 10.22 8.05
N VAL A 10 10.03 10.20 9.24
CA VAL A 10 10.68 9.02 9.82
C VAL A 10 10.27 8.85 11.28
N ASP A 11 10.29 7.61 11.75
CA ASP A 11 10.23 7.27 13.17
C ASP A 11 11.55 6.60 13.54
N ILE A 12 12.37 7.29 14.33
CA ILE A 12 13.58 6.74 14.94
C ILE A 12 13.18 6.22 16.31
N ASP A 13 13.06 4.90 16.42
CA ASP A 13 12.56 4.22 17.61
C ASP A 13 13.74 3.69 18.45
N THR A 14 13.87 4.19 19.68
CA THR A 14 14.86 3.76 20.66
C THR A 14 14.25 2.87 21.75
N SER A 15 13.07 2.27 21.52
CA SER A 15 12.40 1.40 22.49
C SER A 15 13.34 0.35 23.08
N HIS A 16 13.25 0.16 24.38
CA HIS A 16 14.07 -0.75 25.20
C HIS A 16 15.54 -0.33 25.42
N PHE A 17 16.05 0.69 24.72
CA PHE A 17 17.36 1.28 24.98
C PHE A 17 17.19 2.44 25.98
N THR A 18 17.29 2.17 27.27
CA THR A 18 17.05 3.15 28.33
C THR A 18 18.29 3.96 28.71
N GLY A 19 19.48 3.35 28.67
CA GLY A 19 20.76 4.00 29.02
C GLY A 19 21.81 3.95 27.93
N ASN A 20 21.62 3.07 26.95
CA ASN A 20 22.56 2.79 25.85
C ASN A 20 21.95 3.11 24.48
N TYR A 21 21.00 4.04 24.42
CA TYR A 21 20.48 4.58 23.17
C TYR A 21 21.47 5.53 22.52
N ALA A 22 21.31 5.79 21.21
CA ALA A 22 22.08 6.81 20.52
C ALA A 22 21.58 8.22 20.91
N PRO A 23 22.41 9.10 21.53
CA PRO A 23 21.98 10.42 21.95
C PRO A 23 21.54 11.35 20.80
N ALA A 24 22.06 11.13 19.60
CA ALA A 24 21.64 11.87 18.40
C ALA A 24 21.79 11.00 17.15
N ALA A 25 21.01 11.34 16.13
CA ALA A 25 21.11 10.70 14.81
C ALA A 25 20.82 11.70 13.68
N SER A 26 21.39 11.42 12.50
CA SER A 26 21.04 12.08 11.24
C SER A 26 20.73 11.07 10.16
N ILE A 27 20.06 11.49 9.09
CA ILE A 27 19.76 10.61 7.95
C ILE A 27 20.22 11.28 6.67
N GLU A 28 20.91 10.50 5.85
CA GLU A 28 21.31 10.86 4.49
C GLU A 28 20.63 9.93 3.48
N GLY A 29 20.45 10.43 2.27
CA GLY A 29 19.88 9.68 1.16
C GLY A 29 20.72 9.77 -0.10
N CYS A 30 20.54 8.81 -0.99
CA CYS A 30 21.02 8.86 -2.36
C CYS A 30 19.99 8.21 -3.30
N ASP A 31 20.07 8.55 -4.60
CA ASP A 31 19.26 7.94 -5.66
C ASP A 31 20.18 7.20 -6.63
N LEU A 32 20.18 5.87 -6.55
CA LEU A 32 21.03 4.97 -7.34
C LEU A 32 20.21 3.79 -7.86
N SER A 33 20.63 3.24 -8.98
CA SER A 33 20.07 2.00 -9.54
C SER A 33 20.70 0.71 -8.99
N GLY A 34 21.80 0.81 -8.23
CA GLY A 34 22.52 -0.31 -7.63
C GLY A 34 22.92 -0.02 -6.19
N ASP A 35 23.72 -0.88 -5.58
CA ASP A 35 24.15 -0.72 -4.21
C ASP A 35 25.12 0.47 -4.05
N PRO A 36 25.01 1.24 -2.94
CA PRO A 36 25.95 2.31 -2.64
C PRO A 36 27.37 1.80 -2.40
N ASP A 37 28.35 2.57 -2.85
CA ASP A 37 29.77 2.31 -2.65
C ASP A 37 30.51 3.52 -2.02
N SER A 38 31.85 3.46 -1.97
CA SER A 38 32.70 4.52 -1.41
C SER A 38 32.66 5.84 -2.20
N THR A 39 32.20 5.80 -3.46
CA THR A 39 32.10 6.99 -4.32
C THR A 39 30.71 7.64 -4.29
N THR A 40 29.75 6.99 -3.63
CA THR A 40 28.36 7.42 -3.55
C THR A 40 28.25 8.80 -2.92
N LYS A 41 27.60 9.72 -3.62
CA LYS A 41 27.30 11.06 -3.12
C LYS A 41 26.00 11.03 -2.32
N TRP A 42 26.15 11.12 -1.02
CA TRP A 42 25.03 11.23 -0.08
C TRP A 42 24.63 12.71 0.10
N PHE A 43 23.36 12.94 0.37
CA PHE A 43 22.84 14.26 0.74
C PHE A 43 22.00 14.13 2.00
N THR A 44 22.05 15.14 2.86
CA THR A 44 21.31 15.18 4.11
C THR A 44 19.81 15.25 3.83
N ILE A 45 19.04 14.38 4.51
CA ILE A 45 17.58 14.36 4.53
C ILE A 45 17.09 14.85 5.89
N LEU A 46 17.73 14.41 6.97
CA LEU A 46 17.48 14.83 8.34
C LEU A 46 18.80 15.25 8.98
N GLU A 47 18.85 16.49 9.43
CA GLU A 47 19.99 17.02 10.20
C GLU A 47 20.10 16.28 11.54
N SER A 48 21.28 16.40 12.17
CA SER A 48 21.51 15.77 13.47
C SER A 48 20.49 16.24 14.49
N THR A 49 19.72 15.28 15.01
CA THR A 49 18.61 15.51 15.94
C THR A 49 18.85 14.72 17.21
N THR A 50 18.60 15.36 18.36
CA THR A 50 18.72 14.71 19.68
C THR A 50 17.63 13.64 19.86
N LEU A 51 18.02 12.50 20.38
CA LEU A 51 17.13 11.41 20.72
C LEU A 51 17.06 11.21 22.24
N ASN A 52 15.97 10.59 22.69
CA ASN A 52 15.78 10.16 24.07
C ASN A 52 15.75 8.63 24.13
N GLY A 53 16.08 8.06 25.28
CA GLY A 53 15.97 6.62 25.48
C GLY A 53 14.53 6.14 25.57
N ASN A 54 14.30 4.91 25.14
CA ASN A 54 13.00 4.21 25.20
C ASN A 54 11.83 5.05 24.65
N SER A 55 12.02 5.67 23.49
CA SER A 55 11.09 6.64 22.91
C SER A 55 10.95 6.49 21.41
N HIS A 56 9.81 6.93 20.88
CA HIS A 56 9.59 7.15 19.45
C HIS A 56 9.88 8.61 19.10
N HIS A 57 10.57 8.84 18.00
CA HIS A 57 10.90 10.17 17.48
C HIS A 57 10.31 10.31 16.07
N TYR A 58 9.11 10.89 16.01
CA TYR A 58 8.42 11.18 14.74
C TYR A 58 8.92 12.51 14.21
N LEU A 59 9.66 12.48 13.10
CA LEU A 59 10.35 13.63 12.54
C LEU A 59 9.90 13.86 11.10
N ASP A 60 9.49 15.08 10.80
CA ASP A 60 9.10 15.50 9.45
C ASP A 60 10.33 15.65 8.55
N ILE A 61 10.18 15.21 7.30
CA ILE A 61 11.18 15.39 6.25
C ILE A 61 10.65 16.38 5.22
N THR A 62 11.34 17.48 5.06
CA THR A 62 10.95 18.55 4.12
C THR A 62 11.59 18.42 2.73
N SER A 63 12.55 17.50 2.57
CA SER A 63 13.19 17.26 1.28
C SER A 63 12.23 16.58 0.31
N ASP A 64 12.06 17.15 -0.88
CA ASP A 64 11.27 16.56 -1.98
C ASP A 64 12.09 15.64 -2.90
N ARG A 65 13.40 15.46 -2.59
CA ARG A 65 14.32 14.66 -3.40
C ARG A 65 13.93 13.18 -3.38
N LYS A 66 13.98 12.57 -4.55
CA LYS A 66 13.85 11.11 -4.70
C LYS A 66 15.05 10.42 -4.10
N VAL A 67 14.82 9.35 -3.36
CA VAL A 67 15.86 8.49 -2.76
C VAL A 67 15.56 7.02 -3.00
N SER A 68 16.59 6.25 -3.22
CA SER A 68 16.56 4.79 -3.31
C SER A 68 17.18 4.12 -2.07
N HIS A 69 18.16 4.80 -1.44
CA HIS A 69 18.88 4.31 -0.27
C HIS A 69 18.97 5.37 0.81
N LEU A 70 18.96 4.91 2.05
CA LEU A 70 19.13 5.73 3.25
C LEU A 70 20.32 5.24 4.04
N ARG A 71 21.03 6.18 4.66
CA ARG A 71 22.06 5.93 5.66
C ARG A 71 21.68 6.67 6.93
N ILE A 72 21.53 5.95 8.04
CA ILE A 72 21.40 6.56 9.36
C ILE A 72 22.78 6.64 10.00
N ASN A 73 23.14 7.82 10.49
CA ASN A 73 24.33 8.06 11.28
C ASN A 73 23.92 8.29 12.72
N ILE A 74 24.64 7.71 13.67
CA ILE A 74 24.38 7.83 15.12
C ILE A 74 25.57 8.48 15.80
N TYR A 75 25.33 9.25 16.86
CA TYR A 75 26.35 10.06 17.51
C TYR A 75 26.26 9.98 19.05
N PRO A 76 27.37 9.65 19.78
CA PRO A 76 28.59 9.08 19.22
C PRO A 76 28.43 7.59 18.85
N ASP A 77 27.63 6.86 19.60
CA ASP A 77 27.26 5.45 19.46
C ASP A 77 25.94 5.19 20.17
N GLY A 78 25.49 3.93 20.21
CA GLY A 78 24.30 3.51 20.94
C GLY A 78 23.33 2.68 20.11
N GLY A 79 22.21 2.34 20.75
CA GLY A 79 21.18 1.47 20.16
C GLY A 79 20.02 2.25 19.54
N ILE A 80 19.57 1.77 18.40
CA ILE A 80 18.29 2.11 17.76
C ILE A 80 17.53 0.81 17.55
N ALA A 81 16.30 0.72 18.04
CA ALA A 81 15.47 -0.45 17.91
C ALA A 81 14.91 -0.59 16.47
N ARG A 82 14.47 0.50 15.88
CA ARG A 82 13.90 0.52 14.52
C ARG A 82 14.03 1.89 13.87
N LEU A 83 14.13 1.86 12.54
CA LEU A 83 13.90 3.01 11.68
C LEU A 83 12.68 2.70 10.80
N ARG A 84 11.62 3.50 10.91
CA ARG A 84 10.48 3.47 10.00
C ARG A 84 10.52 4.69 9.10
N VAL A 85 10.25 4.48 7.83
CA VAL A 85 10.33 5.51 6.80
C VAL A 85 8.98 5.64 6.14
N PHE A 86 8.42 6.84 6.17
CA PHE A 86 7.12 7.18 5.61
C PHE A 86 7.30 8.04 4.36
N GLY A 87 6.72 7.60 3.25
CA GLY A 87 6.88 8.29 1.98
C GLY A 87 5.96 7.73 0.91
N ARG A 88 6.18 8.17 -0.32
CA ARG A 88 5.47 7.64 -1.51
C ARG A 88 6.47 7.17 -2.54
N PRO A 89 6.21 6.04 -3.23
CA PRO A 89 7.00 5.63 -4.38
C PRO A 89 7.05 6.74 -5.44
N ALA A 90 8.21 6.97 -6.01
CA ALA A 90 8.40 7.92 -7.10
C ALA A 90 8.35 7.18 -8.43
N VAL A 91 7.14 6.87 -8.89
CA VAL A 91 6.92 6.25 -10.20
C VAL A 91 6.99 7.33 -11.27
N ASP A 92 7.72 7.07 -12.33
CA ASP A 92 7.77 7.93 -13.51
C ASP A 92 6.65 7.53 -14.50
N TRP A 93 5.51 8.16 -14.33
CA TRP A 93 4.32 7.89 -15.12
C TRP A 93 4.44 8.35 -16.58
N GLU A 94 5.38 9.27 -16.88
CA GLU A 94 5.61 9.77 -18.24
C GLU A 94 6.30 8.73 -19.14
N GLN A 95 6.97 7.74 -18.55
CA GLN A 95 7.61 6.65 -19.28
C GLN A 95 6.65 5.51 -19.64
N VAL A 96 5.45 5.50 -19.11
CA VAL A 96 4.43 4.49 -19.43
C VAL A 96 3.92 4.70 -20.85
N LYS A 97 4.01 3.66 -21.66
CA LYS A 97 3.60 3.72 -23.06
C LYS A 97 2.08 3.66 -23.22
N PRO A 98 1.51 4.34 -24.23
CA PRO A 98 0.08 4.18 -24.56
C PRO A 98 -0.28 2.70 -24.77
N GLY A 99 -1.36 2.26 -24.11
CA GLY A 99 -1.83 0.86 -24.17
C GLY A 99 -1.09 -0.10 -23.23
N GLU A 100 -0.07 0.37 -22.48
CA GLU A 100 0.58 -0.43 -21.46
C GLU A 100 -0.33 -0.58 -20.23
N LEU A 101 -0.48 -1.83 -19.78
CA LEU A 101 -1.27 -2.14 -18.59
C LEU A 101 -0.38 -2.12 -17.35
N ILE A 102 -0.69 -1.20 -16.44
CA ILE A 102 -0.02 -1.07 -15.14
C ILE A 102 -0.94 -1.56 -14.04
N ASP A 103 -0.40 -2.31 -13.07
CA ASP A 103 -1.13 -2.62 -11.84
C ASP A 103 -1.24 -1.36 -10.96
N VAL A 104 -2.37 -0.66 -11.10
CA VAL A 104 -2.63 0.58 -10.37
C VAL A 104 -3.12 0.33 -8.93
N ALA A 105 -3.33 -0.92 -8.53
CA ALA A 105 -3.58 -1.30 -7.14
C ALA A 105 -2.31 -1.69 -6.38
N ALA A 106 -1.15 -1.77 -7.05
CA ALA A 106 0.09 -2.14 -6.38
C ALA A 106 0.58 -1.07 -5.41
N ALA A 107 0.92 -1.46 -4.18
CA ALA A 107 1.55 -0.58 -3.19
C ALA A 107 2.89 -0.02 -3.70
N ASP A 108 3.64 -0.82 -4.47
CA ASP A 108 4.89 -0.41 -5.13
C ASP A 108 4.71 0.75 -6.10
N ASN A 109 3.52 0.92 -6.65
CA ASN A 109 3.18 2.04 -7.52
C ASN A 109 2.53 3.19 -6.76
N GLY A 110 2.18 3.00 -5.48
CA GLY A 110 1.65 4.04 -4.61
C GLY A 110 0.17 3.91 -4.26
N ALA A 111 -0.48 2.78 -4.59
CA ALA A 111 -1.84 2.52 -4.15
C ALA A 111 -1.93 2.36 -2.63
N THR A 112 -3.05 2.75 -2.05
CA THR A 112 -3.28 2.70 -0.60
C THR A 112 -4.71 2.30 -0.27
N ILE A 113 -4.92 1.75 0.93
CA ILE A 113 -6.25 1.54 1.48
C ILE A 113 -6.73 2.86 2.10
N VAL A 114 -7.88 3.34 1.66
CA VAL A 114 -8.52 4.56 2.20
C VAL A 114 -9.39 4.23 3.39
N ALA A 115 -10.13 3.12 3.29
CA ALA A 115 -11.04 2.67 4.32
C ALA A 115 -11.34 1.18 4.17
N VAL A 116 -11.71 0.57 5.26
CA VAL A 116 -12.11 -0.83 5.36
C VAL A 116 -13.12 -0.96 6.50
N ASN A 117 -14.12 -1.83 6.35
CA ASN A 117 -15.08 -2.04 7.44
C ASN A 117 -14.62 -3.09 8.47
N ASN A 118 -13.75 -4.00 8.08
CA ASN A 118 -13.25 -5.05 8.97
C ASN A 118 -11.83 -5.50 8.58
N GLU A 119 -10.91 -5.43 9.54
CA GLU A 119 -9.56 -6.01 9.50
C GLU A 119 -9.34 -6.76 10.81
N HIS A 120 -9.48 -8.08 10.80
CA HIS A 120 -9.43 -8.83 12.06
C HIS A 120 -8.18 -9.71 12.16
N PHE A 121 -7.91 -10.54 11.17
CA PHE A 121 -6.78 -11.45 11.14
C PHE A 121 -5.66 -10.99 10.20
N GLY A 122 -5.98 -10.14 9.22
CA GLY A 122 -5.02 -9.57 8.28
C GLY A 122 -5.46 -8.21 7.76
N LEU A 123 -4.50 -7.33 7.51
CA LEU A 123 -4.74 -5.96 7.05
C LEU A 123 -5.11 -5.93 5.56
N ALA A 124 -6.04 -5.08 5.16
CA ALA A 124 -6.41 -4.90 3.75
C ALA A 124 -5.23 -4.43 2.88
N SER A 125 -4.29 -3.67 3.44
CA SER A 125 -3.08 -3.23 2.76
C SER A 125 -2.19 -4.39 2.28
N ASN A 126 -2.27 -5.56 2.91
CA ASN A 126 -1.52 -6.75 2.49
C ASN A 126 -1.89 -7.19 1.07
N MET A 127 -3.15 -6.99 0.64
CA MET A 127 -3.58 -7.34 -0.72
C MET A 127 -2.84 -6.58 -1.81
N LEU A 128 -2.30 -5.40 -1.49
CA LEU A 128 -1.62 -4.51 -2.43
C LEU A 128 -0.13 -4.80 -2.56
N MET A 129 0.42 -5.68 -1.69
CA MET A 129 1.84 -6.00 -1.67
C MET A 129 2.27 -6.77 -2.93
N PRO A 130 3.54 -6.63 -3.36
CA PRO A 130 4.05 -7.33 -4.54
C PRO A 130 4.08 -8.84 -4.34
N GLY A 131 4.13 -9.56 -5.45
CA GLY A 131 4.21 -11.02 -5.46
C GLY A 131 2.92 -11.70 -4.99
N ARG A 132 2.97 -12.99 -4.86
CA ARG A 132 1.89 -13.82 -4.31
C ARG A 132 2.05 -13.94 -2.80
N GLY A 133 0.95 -14.03 -2.05
CA GLY A 133 0.99 -14.23 -0.60
C GLY A 133 1.72 -15.51 -0.20
N VAL A 134 2.45 -15.47 0.92
CA VAL A 134 3.23 -16.62 1.41
C VAL A 134 2.45 -17.48 2.41
N ASN A 135 1.41 -16.92 3.03
CA ASN A 135 0.48 -17.60 3.94
C ASN A 135 -0.79 -16.74 4.13
N MET A 136 -1.76 -17.19 4.93
CA MET A 136 -3.00 -16.44 5.21
C MET A 136 -2.74 -15.09 5.89
N GLY A 137 -1.77 -14.99 6.79
CA GLY A 137 -1.43 -13.75 7.50
C GLY A 137 -0.86 -12.66 6.59
N ASP A 138 -0.48 -13.01 5.37
CA ASP A 138 0.00 -12.10 4.33
C ASP A 138 -1.14 -11.65 3.38
N GLY A 139 -2.39 -11.75 3.80
CA GLY A 139 -3.57 -11.29 3.09
C GLY A 139 -4.46 -10.41 3.96
N TRP A 140 -5.56 -9.96 3.40
CA TRP A 140 -6.67 -9.37 4.13
C TRP A 140 -7.60 -10.46 4.60
N GLU A 141 -7.92 -10.50 5.89
CA GLU A 141 -8.87 -11.46 6.43
C GLU A 141 -9.78 -10.80 7.46
N THR A 142 -11.07 -10.92 7.21
CA THR A 142 -12.13 -10.41 8.08
C THR A 142 -12.57 -11.47 9.08
N ARG A 143 -13.22 -11.04 10.16
CA ARG A 143 -13.92 -11.97 11.06
C ARG A 143 -15.19 -12.48 10.40
N ARG A 144 -15.69 -13.62 10.88
CA ARG A 144 -16.96 -14.16 10.39
C ARG A 144 -18.12 -13.20 10.67
N LEU A 145 -18.78 -12.78 9.60
CA LEU A 145 -19.94 -11.90 9.66
C LEU A 145 -21.17 -12.69 10.10
N ARG A 146 -21.77 -12.27 11.24
CA ARG A 146 -22.96 -12.92 11.82
C ARG A 146 -24.22 -12.07 11.71
N GLN A 147 -24.20 -11.06 10.88
CA GLN A 147 -25.30 -10.13 10.59
C GLN A 147 -25.45 -9.99 9.08
N PRO A 148 -26.62 -9.58 8.57
CA PRO A 148 -26.77 -9.27 7.14
C PRO A 148 -25.78 -8.20 6.69
N GLY A 149 -25.22 -8.37 5.48
CA GLY A 149 -24.27 -7.45 4.89
C GLY A 149 -23.12 -8.15 4.23
N ASN A 150 -22.06 -7.39 3.99
CA ASN A 150 -20.83 -7.88 3.39
C ASN A 150 -19.63 -7.08 3.90
N ASP A 151 -18.45 -7.64 3.79
CA ASP A 151 -17.22 -6.89 4.07
C ASP A 151 -16.71 -6.18 2.82
N TRP A 152 -15.99 -5.06 3.02
CA TRP A 152 -15.52 -4.24 1.92
C TRP A 152 -14.27 -3.42 2.31
N CYS A 153 -13.51 -3.05 1.31
CA CYS A 153 -12.46 -2.04 1.44
C CYS A 153 -12.47 -1.07 0.24
N VAL A 154 -11.95 0.14 0.45
CA VAL A 154 -11.76 1.17 -0.57
C VAL A 154 -10.28 1.37 -0.82
N ILE A 155 -9.88 1.25 -2.06
CA ILE A 155 -8.51 1.38 -2.55
C ILE A 155 -8.41 2.70 -3.32
N ALA A 156 -7.48 3.58 -2.92
CA ALA A 156 -7.02 4.67 -3.77
C ALA A 156 -5.96 4.10 -4.72
N LEU A 157 -6.19 4.24 -6.01
CA LEU A 157 -5.27 3.78 -7.04
C LEU A 157 -4.01 4.64 -7.09
N ALA A 158 -2.91 4.04 -7.48
CA ALA A 158 -1.63 4.73 -7.65
C ALA A 158 -1.68 5.84 -8.70
N HIS A 159 -2.48 5.66 -9.74
CA HIS A 159 -2.76 6.62 -10.79
C HIS A 159 -4.20 6.49 -11.29
N SER A 160 -4.74 7.55 -11.87
CA SER A 160 -6.04 7.48 -12.56
C SER A 160 -5.92 6.60 -13.80
N ALA A 161 -6.80 5.60 -13.94
CA ALA A 161 -6.71 4.62 -15.01
C ALA A 161 -8.09 4.13 -15.46
N THR A 162 -8.15 3.61 -16.69
CA THR A 162 -9.26 2.78 -17.17
C THR A 162 -8.89 1.32 -16.92
N ILE A 163 -9.59 0.66 -16.02
CA ILE A 163 -9.29 -0.74 -15.63
C ILE A 163 -9.67 -1.68 -16.77
N LYS A 164 -8.75 -2.56 -17.15
CA LYS A 164 -8.90 -3.54 -18.24
C LYS A 164 -8.85 -4.99 -17.79
N LYS A 165 -8.23 -5.24 -16.67
CA LYS A 165 -8.11 -6.60 -16.11
C LYS A 165 -8.04 -6.54 -14.60
N VAL A 166 -8.67 -7.50 -13.95
CA VAL A 166 -8.69 -7.68 -12.51
C VAL A 166 -8.18 -9.06 -12.16
N GLU A 167 -7.42 -9.17 -11.09
CA GLU A 167 -7.11 -10.43 -10.41
C GLU A 167 -7.58 -10.34 -8.97
N ILE A 168 -8.27 -11.39 -8.52
CA ILE A 168 -8.57 -11.65 -7.11
C ILE A 168 -7.95 -12.99 -6.75
N ASP A 169 -6.96 -12.99 -5.86
CA ASP A 169 -6.27 -14.21 -5.41
C ASP A 169 -6.74 -14.58 -4.00
N THR A 170 -7.27 -15.78 -3.85
CA THR A 170 -7.67 -16.39 -2.58
C THR A 170 -6.62 -17.38 -2.06
N ALA A 171 -5.36 -17.24 -2.49
CA ALA A 171 -4.26 -18.12 -2.08
C ALA A 171 -4.22 -18.31 -0.56
N HIS A 172 -4.05 -19.54 -0.12
CA HIS A 172 -4.04 -20.00 1.28
C HIS A 172 -5.40 -20.00 1.99
N PHE A 173 -6.42 -19.30 1.50
CA PHE A 173 -7.77 -19.29 2.09
C PHE A 173 -8.58 -20.48 1.56
N LYS A 174 -8.54 -21.60 2.30
CA LYS A 174 -9.17 -22.88 1.86
C LYS A 174 -10.57 -23.10 2.43
N GLY A 175 -10.86 -22.56 3.60
CA GLY A 175 -12.19 -22.69 4.24
C GLY A 175 -12.83 -21.35 4.60
N ASN A 176 -12.08 -20.27 4.48
CA ASN A 176 -12.44 -18.92 4.89
C ASN A 176 -12.25 -17.90 3.75
N TYR A 177 -12.35 -18.35 2.50
CA TYR A 177 -12.40 -17.46 1.33
C TYR A 177 -13.83 -16.91 1.14
N PRO A 178 -14.00 -15.74 0.52
CA PRO A 178 -15.32 -15.21 0.21
C PRO A 178 -16.02 -16.05 -0.86
N ASP A 179 -17.34 -16.23 -0.72
CA ASP A 179 -18.14 -16.94 -1.72
C ASP A 179 -18.10 -16.25 -3.09
N ARG A 180 -18.09 -14.91 -3.08
CA ARG A 180 -18.03 -14.06 -4.28
C ARG A 180 -17.52 -12.67 -3.93
N CYS A 181 -17.18 -11.92 -4.97
CA CYS A 181 -16.79 -10.51 -4.87
C CYS A 181 -17.44 -9.66 -5.95
N SER A 182 -17.47 -8.34 -5.74
CA SER A 182 -17.82 -7.35 -6.76
C SER A 182 -16.94 -6.11 -6.64
N LEU A 183 -16.87 -5.31 -7.68
CA LEU A 183 -16.13 -4.04 -7.69
C LEU A 183 -17.06 -2.88 -8.07
N GLN A 184 -16.93 -1.81 -7.32
CA GLN A 184 -17.45 -0.49 -7.66
C GLN A 184 -16.28 0.47 -7.82
N ALA A 185 -16.39 1.45 -8.68
CA ALA A 185 -15.29 2.40 -8.86
C ALA A 185 -15.79 3.78 -9.26
N SER A 186 -14.96 4.80 -8.98
CA SER A 186 -15.28 6.18 -9.34
C SER A 186 -14.02 7.03 -9.48
N ARG A 187 -14.18 8.15 -10.18
CA ARG A 187 -13.20 9.22 -10.22
C ARG A 187 -13.50 10.19 -9.08
N VAL A 188 -12.70 10.09 -8.00
CA VAL A 188 -12.78 10.99 -6.84
C VAL A 188 -11.74 12.09 -7.01
N THR A 189 -12.17 13.35 -6.95
CA THR A 189 -11.29 14.53 -7.15
C THR A 189 -10.91 15.21 -5.84
N GLY A 190 -11.34 14.68 -4.71
CA GLY A 190 -11.03 15.20 -3.36
C GLY A 190 -12.00 14.67 -2.32
N GLY A 191 -11.76 15.02 -1.07
CA GLY A 191 -12.58 14.60 0.06
C GLY A 191 -11.78 13.95 1.18
N THR A 192 -12.42 13.77 2.32
CA THR A 192 -11.87 13.01 3.45
C THR A 192 -12.18 11.53 3.29
N ALA A 193 -11.45 10.65 3.98
CA ALA A 193 -11.75 9.22 4.00
C ALA A 193 -13.22 8.96 4.38
N GLN A 194 -13.77 9.69 5.34
CA GLN A 194 -15.16 9.55 5.76
C GLN A 194 -16.16 9.93 4.65
N SER A 195 -15.90 11.01 3.89
CA SER A 195 -16.75 11.37 2.76
C SER A 195 -16.69 10.36 1.63
N ILE A 196 -15.51 9.78 1.38
CA ILE A 196 -15.30 8.72 0.39
C ILE A 196 -16.08 7.45 0.79
N VAL A 197 -16.04 7.06 2.07
CA VAL A 197 -16.82 5.92 2.59
C VAL A 197 -18.31 6.10 2.34
N THR A 198 -18.85 7.29 2.57
CA THR A 198 -20.26 7.57 2.30
C THR A 198 -20.60 7.50 0.80
N GLN A 199 -19.76 8.08 -0.03
CA GLN A 199 -19.96 8.13 -1.49
C GLN A 199 -19.80 6.77 -2.15
N CYS A 200 -18.85 5.94 -1.70
CA CYS A 200 -18.51 4.69 -2.36
C CYS A 200 -19.66 3.67 -2.40
N MET A 201 -20.67 3.84 -1.55
CA MET A 201 -21.89 3.02 -1.57
C MET A 201 -22.70 3.20 -2.87
N PHE A 202 -22.55 4.36 -3.53
CA PHE A 202 -23.32 4.76 -4.71
C PHE A 202 -22.46 4.78 -5.98
N TRP A 203 -21.21 4.32 -5.91
CA TRP A 203 -20.34 4.28 -7.08
C TRP A 203 -20.87 3.29 -8.13
N PRO A 204 -20.66 3.58 -9.42
CA PRO A 204 -20.98 2.65 -10.50
C PRO A 204 -20.31 1.29 -10.30
N THR A 205 -21.00 0.24 -10.73
CA THR A 205 -20.44 -1.09 -10.79
C THR A 205 -19.37 -1.16 -11.86
N LEU A 206 -18.15 -1.54 -11.48
CA LEU A 206 -17.07 -1.88 -12.40
C LEU A 206 -17.10 -3.35 -12.76
N MET A 207 -17.45 -4.21 -11.80
CA MET A 207 -17.60 -5.65 -11.99
C MET A 207 -18.76 -6.15 -11.11
N ALA A 208 -19.76 -6.77 -11.73
CA ALA A 208 -20.85 -7.42 -11.00
C ALA A 208 -20.33 -8.59 -10.15
N GLU A 209 -21.17 -9.15 -9.30
CA GLU A 209 -20.78 -10.27 -8.45
C GLU A 209 -20.22 -11.45 -9.25
N GLN A 210 -19.00 -11.85 -8.90
CA GLN A 210 -18.30 -13.00 -9.48
C GLN A 210 -18.00 -14.01 -8.38
N LYS A 211 -18.26 -15.31 -8.71
CA LYS A 211 -17.99 -16.43 -7.82
C LYS A 211 -16.50 -16.59 -7.61
N LEU A 212 -16.08 -16.88 -6.39
CA LEU A 212 -14.70 -17.21 -6.05
C LEU A 212 -14.59 -18.68 -5.64
N GLU A 213 -13.38 -19.22 -5.75
CA GLU A 213 -13.00 -20.55 -5.32
C GLU A 213 -11.88 -20.45 -4.28
N MET A 214 -11.66 -21.49 -3.51
CA MET A 214 -10.59 -21.55 -2.52
C MET A 214 -9.22 -21.64 -3.18
N ASP A 215 -8.22 -20.99 -2.57
CA ASP A 215 -6.79 -21.14 -2.89
C ASP A 215 -6.48 -20.96 -4.40
N LYS A 216 -7.11 -19.96 -5.04
CA LYS A 216 -7.12 -19.80 -6.50
C LYS A 216 -6.96 -18.33 -6.91
N GLN A 217 -6.25 -18.12 -8.03
CA GLN A 217 -6.21 -16.84 -8.74
C GLN A 217 -7.38 -16.78 -9.74
N HIS A 218 -8.19 -15.72 -9.65
CA HIS A 218 -9.32 -15.45 -10.53
C HIS A 218 -8.99 -14.22 -11.38
N TYR A 219 -9.21 -14.33 -12.69
CA TYR A 219 -8.95 -13.26 -13.64
C TYR A 219 -10.22 -12.87 -14.34
N PHE A 220 -10.49 -11.57 -14.36
CA PHE A 220 -11.68 -10.97 -14.96
C PHE A 220 -11.27 -9.87 -15.94
N ALA A 221 -11.84 -9.88 -17.13
CA ALA A 221 -11.66 -8.85 -18.15
C ALA A 221 -12.96 -8.61 -18.94
N SER A 222 -13.63 -9.68 -19.38
CA SER A 222 -14.92 -9.60 -20.09
C SER A 222 -16.09 -9.21 -19.18
N GLU A 223 -15.92 -9.36 -17.87
CA GLU A 223 -16.90 -9.06 -16.82
C GLU A 223 -16.86 -7.59 -16.37
N LEU A 224 -15.93 -6.80 -16.93
CA LEU A 224 -15.74 -5.41 -16.55
C LEU A 224 -16.64 -4.48 -17.36
N GLU A 225 -17.34 -3.60 -16.65
CA GLU A 225 -18.15 -2.53 -17.25
C GLU A 225 -17.27 -1.35 -17.68
N SER A 226 -17.62 -0.73 -18.80
CA SER A 226 -16.91 0.43 -19.33
C SER A 226 -17.37 1.72 -18.64
N ILE A 227 -16.82 2.01 -17.46
CA ILE A 227 -17.17 3.20 -16.66
C ILE A 227 -16.17 4.36 -16.80
N GLY A 228 -15.18 4.21 -17.70
CA GLY A 228 -14.16 5.23 -17.94
C GLY A 228 -13.05 5.22 -16.90
N ARG A 229 -12.38 6.38 -16.74
CA ARG A 229 -11.23 6.54 -15.83
C ARG A 229 -11.68 6.66 -14.39
N VAL A 230 -11.03 5.92 -13.54
CA VAL A 230 -11.28 5.89 -12.09
C VAL A 230 -10.00 6.17 -11.29
N THR A 231 -10.16 6.65 -10.07
CA THR A 231 -9.08 6.88 -9.11
C THR A 231 -9.23 6.04 -7.86
N HIS A 232 -10.43 5.50 -7.63
CA HIS A 232 -10.73 4.69 -6.45
C HIS A 232 -11.57 3.49 -6.86
N VAL A 233 -11.33 2.37 -6.18
CA VAL A 233 -12.10 1.13 -6.33
C VAL A 233 -12.55 0.65 -4.95
N ARG A 234 -13.80 0.24 -4.84
CA ARG A 234 -14.34 -0.47 -3.69
C ARG A 234 -14.44 -1.95 -4.04
N LEU A 235 -13.70 -2.78 -3.32
CA LEU A 235 -13.86 -4.23 -3.32
C LEU A 235 -14.92 -4.60 -2.29
N ASN A 236 -15.94 -5.33 -2.71
CA ASN A 236 -16.91 -5.99 -1.85
C ASN A 236 -16.64 -7.48 -1.85
N ILE A 237 -16.66 -8.12 -0.70
CA ILE A 237 -16.58 -9.57 -0.53
C ILE A 237 -17.82 -10.08 0.19
N PHE A 238 -18.32 -11.24 -0.19
CA PHE A 238 -19.60 -11.76 0.31
C PHE A 238 -19.46 -13.17 0.89
N PRO A 239 -19.95 -13.40 2.14
CA PRO A 239 -20.33 -12.36 3.12
C PRO A 239 -19.08 -11.76 3.79
N ASP A 240 -18.05 -12.56 4.01
CA ASP A 240 -16.79 -12.30 4.70
C ASP A 240 -15.70 -13.22 4.13
N GLY A 241 -14.48 -13.11 4.64
CA GLY A 241 -13.41 -14.07 4.35
C GLY A 241 -12.07 -13.43 4.09
N GLY A 242 -11.19 -14.19 3.44
CA GLY A 242 -9.83 -13.79 3.14
C GLY A 242 -9.54 -13.63 1.66
N VAL A 243 -8.83 -12.56 1.33
CA VAL A 243 -8.28 -12.28 -0.01
C VAL A 243 -6.78 -12.05 0.13
N SER A 244 -5.99 -12.86 -0.57
CA SER A 244 -4.54 -12.78 -0.51
C SER A 244 -4.01 -11.57 -1.26
N ARG A 245 -4.46 -11.37 -2.51
CA ARG A 245 -4.02 -10.27 -3.37
C ARG A 245 -5.17 -9.75 -4.24
N ILE A 246 -5.09 -8.47 -4.56
CA ILE A 246 -5.85 -7.83 -5.64
C ILE A 246 -4.87 -7.18 -6.61
N ARG A 247 -5.13 -7.30 -7.92
CA ARG A 247 -4.43 -6.58 -8.97
C ARG A 247 -5.43 -5.91 -9.89
N LEU A 248 -5.18 -4.67 -10.21
CA LEU A 248 -6.03 -3.87 -11.09
C LEU A 248 -5.16 -3.31 -12.22
N TRP A 249 -5.10 -4.04 -13.34
CA TRP A 249 -4.36 -3.56 -14.51
C TRP A 249 -5.20 -2.57 -15.29
N GLY A 250 -4.68 -1.36 -15.41
CA GLY A 250 -5.32 -0.25 -16.11
C GLY A 250 -4.41 0.46 -17.08
N GLU A 251 -5.01 1.08 -18.09
CA GLU A 251 -4.37 2.05 -18.94
C GLU A 251 -4.42 3.42 -18.25
N ILE A 252 -3.25 4.02 -18.06
CA ILE A 252 -3.12 5.40 -17.62
C ILE A 252 -3.07 6.30 -18.85
N VAL A 253 -3.99 7.22 -19.00
CA VAL A 253 -4.08 8.08 -20.19
C VAL A 253 -4.07 9.54 -19.77
#